data_b1005a2437b3a0a68bd9b1c340c74f95
#
_entry.id   b1005a2437b3a0a68bd9b1c340c74f95
#
_cell.length_a   1.000
_cell.length_b   1.000
_cell.length_c   1.000
_cell.angle_alpha   90.00
_cell.angle_beta   90.00
_cell.angle_gamma   90.00
#
_symmetry.space_group_name_H-M   'P 1'
#
loop_
_entity.id
_entity.type
_entity.pdbx_description
1 polymer ?
#
loop_
_entity_poly.entity_id
_entity_poly.type
_entity_poly.pdbx_seq_one_letter_code
_entity_poly.pdbx_strand_id
1 'polypeptide(L)'
;MFKRLELIYLVTFSLLFSIVYAQDEEEGGSESSQDLYVAFDQTSGNTNNLVTGLEYSYSLVGDMGPLTDTEFSVSLGGNYATLDDEPYALDGNVHTQFDLWANQTYSPFFFFDNSFDRSLGLINRTNWAVGGKMRLGRIFSVSYAYMFEEEEYDSVETFSRHSIRPKVKLVLADGAFFMDWRAFFKPRVDDPEDYLLDNVLVFSIATFYDALSVDITLSHSFNSKYEGDNKVLKPMEEWESVFDPDYGDFIAKETYYKDTDISASIGLSLSF
;
A
#
# COMPACT_ATOMS: atom_id res chain seq x y z
N MET A 1 -11.02 -20.87 -7.46
CA MET A 1 -10.32 -19.72 -6.95
C MET A 1 -11.17 -18.44 -6.94
N PHE A 2 -11.85 -18.06 -8.01
CA PHE A 2 -12.72 -16.87 -8.08
C PHE A 2 -13.79 -16.73 -6.98
N LYS A 3 -14.44 -17.82 -6.55
CA LYS A 3 -15.49 -17.78 -5.51
C LYS A 3 -15.04 -17.33 -4.11
N ARG A 4 -13.75 -17.47 -3.77
CA ARG A 4 -13.22 -16.99 -2.48
C ARG A 4 -12.95 -15.49 -2.49
N LEU A 5 -12.48 -14.95 -3.62
CA LEU A 5 -12.30 -13.52 -3.80
C LEU A 5 -13.63 -12.77 -3.74
N GLU A 6 -14.66 -13.26 -4.46
CA GLU A 6 -16.00 -12.67 -4.43
C GLU A 6 -16.60 -12.64 -3.02
N LEU A 7 -16.33 -13.68 -2.21
CA LEU A 7 -16.81 -13.74 -0.83
C LEU A 7 -16.10 -12.70 0.06
N ILE A 8 -14.80 -12.50 -0.12
CA ILE A 8 -14.02 -11.49 0.62
C ILE A 8 -14.54 -10.10 0.27
N TYR A 9 -14.72 -9.78 -1.01
CA TYR A 9 -15.28 -8.49 -1.44
C TYR A 9 -16.71 -8.28 -0.91
N LEU A 10 -17.55 -9.30 -0.91
CA LEU A 10 -18.93 -9.20 -0.42
C LEU A 10 -18.98 -8.99 1.10
N VAL A 11 -18.13 -9.68 1.86
CA VAL A 11 -18.02 -9.53 3.31
C VAL A 11 -17.44 -8.17 3.67
N THR A 12 -16.41 -7.72 2.95
CA THR A 12 -15.80 -6.40 3.18
C THR A 12 -16.78 -5.28 2.83
N PHE A 13 -17.50 -5.39 1.70
CA PHE A 13 -18.52 -4.43 1.30
C PHE A 13 -19.71 -4.39 2.27
N SER A 14 -20.16 -5.54 2.80
CA SER A 14 -21.23 -5.59 3.80
C SER A 14 -20.79 -5.05 5.17
N LEU A 15 -19.53 -5.25 5.56
CA LEU A 15 -18.94 -4.64 6.75
C LEU A 15 -18.85 -3.11 6.61
N LEU A 16 -18.41 -2.60 5.46
CA LEU A 16 -18.38 -1.17 5.18
C LEU A 16 -19.78 -0.54 5.23
N PHE A 17 -20.81 -1.21 4.66
CA PHE A 17 -22.18 -0.74 4.75
C PHE A 17 -22.73 -0.75 6.18
N SER A 18 -22.39 -1.74 7.00
CA SER A 18 -22.82 -1.77 8.40
C SER A 18 -22.16 -0.69 9.25
N ILE A 19 -20.92 -0.30 8.94
CA ILE A 19 -20.20 0.81 9.61
C ILE A 19 -20.86 2.16 9.26
N VAL A 20 -21.21 2.39 8.00
CA VAL A 20 -21.90 3.62 7.57
C VAL A 20 -23.28 3.78 8.24
N TYR A 21 -24.01 2.70 8.50
CA TYR A 21 -25.29 2.75 9.21
C TYR A 21 -25.16 2.92 10.73
N ALA A 22 -23.99 2.64 11.31
CA ALA A 22 -23.76 2.79 12.75
C ALA A 22 -23.46 4.24 13.18
N GLN A 23 -23.30 5.18 12.25
CA GLN A 23 -22.97 6.58 12.54
C GLN A 23 -24.11 7.41 13.14
N ASP A 24 -25.36 6.94 13.14
CA ASP A 24 -26.51 7.72 13.58
C ASP A 24 -26.79 7.71 15.12
N GLU A 25 -25.99 7.03 15.94
CA GLU A 25 -26.22 6.90 17.39
C GLU A 25 -24.97 7.01 18.26
N GLU A 26 -24.06 7.97 18.07
CA GLU A 26 -22.98 8.15 19.05
C GLU A 26 -22.98 9.51 19.78
N GLU A 27 -23.54 9.50 21.00
CA GLU A 27 -23.20 10.40 22.11
C GLU A 27 -21.82 10.04 22.73
N GLY A 28 -20.83 9.67 21.96
CA GLY A 28 -19.49 9.35 22.44
C GLY A 28 -18.47 10.13 21.62
N GLY A 29 -17.49 10.77 22.26
CA GLY A 29 -16.49 11.66 21.68
C GLY A 29 -15.51 11.00 20.70
N SER A 30 -15.98 10.16 19.79
CA SER A 30 -15.23 9.56 18.70
C SER A 30 -15.52 10.27 17.36
N GLU A 31 -14.48 10.45 16.56
CA GLU A 31 -14.54 11.06 15.24
C GLU A 31 -14.18 10.01 14.19
N SER A 32 -15.00 9.89 13.14
CA SER A 32 -14.70 9.03 12.01
C SER A 32 -14.34 9.84 10.77
N SER A 33 -13.46 9.31 9.93
CA SER A 33 -13.15 9.84 8.61
C SER A 33 -13.07 8.74 7.58
N GLN A 34 -13.40 9.08 6.35
CA GLN A 34 -13.35 8.18 5.20
C GLN A 34 -12.70 8.91 4.03
N ASP A 35 -11.83 8.22 3.33
CA ASP A 35 -11.19 8.73 2.14
C ASP A 35 -11.31 7.70 1.01
N LEU A 36 -11.68 8.17 -0.18
CA LEU A 36 -11.70 7.38 -1.39
C LEU A 36 -10.76 8.01 -2.42
N TYR A 37 -9.75 7.26 -2.81
CA TYR A 37 -8.82 7.65 -3.86
C TYR A 37 -9.06 6.82 -5.11
N VAL A 38 -9.11 7.48 -6.26
CA VAL A 38 -9.24 6.86 -7.58
C VAL A 38 -8.18 7.43 -8.50
N ALA A 39 -7.37 6.56 -9.07
CA ALA A 39 -6.40 6.90 -10.10
C ALA A 39 -6.79 6.22 -11.42
N PHE A 40 -6.58 6.93 -12.52
CA PHE A 40 -6.87 6.43 -13.86
C PHE A 40 -5.82 6.98 -14.83
N ASP A 41 -5.21 6.08 -15.58
CA ASP A 41 -4.31 6.42 -16.68
C ASP A 41 -4.70 5.58 -17.90
N GLN A 42 -4.84 6.23 -19.05
CA GLN A 42 -5.14 5.56 -20.31
C GLN A 42 -4.27 6.14 -21.43
N THR A 43 -3.54 5.28 -22.08
CA THR A 43 -2.81 5.58 -23.32
C THR A 43 -3.44 4.78 -24.45
N SER A 44 -3.71 5.44 -25.58
CA SER A 44 -4.24 4.79 -26.78
C SER A 44 -3.44 5.20 -28.01
N GLY A 45 -3.30 4.31 -28.96
CA GLY A 45 -2.54 4.54 -30.19
C GLY A 45 -1.94 3.25 -30.73
N ASN A 46 -0.62 3.24 -30.94
CA ASN A 46 0.08 2.01 -31.33
C ASN A 46 0.09 0.93 -30.24
N THR A 47 -0.17 1.34 -29.00
CA THR A 47 -0.29 0.49 -27.82
C THR A 47 -1.45 1.03 -26.99
N ASN A 48 -2.35 0.16 -26.55
CA ASN A 48 -3.42 0.51 -25.61
C ASN A 48 -3.00 0.10 -24.21
N ASN A 49 -2.82 1.06 -23.33
CA ASN A 49 -2.50 0.81 -21.93
C ASN A 49 -3.58 1.45 -21.06
N LEU A 50 -4.10 0.68 -20.11
CA LEU A 50 -5.04 1.13 -19.10
C LEU A 50 -4.49 0.78 -17.73
N VAL A 51 -4.34 1.77 -16.86
CA VAL A 51 -4.00 1.57 -15.45
C VAL A 51 -5.09 2.20 -14.59
N THR A 52 -5.64 1.44 -13.68
CA THR A 52 -6.64 1.91 -12.72
C THR A 52 -6.20 1.58 -11.32
N GLY A 53 -6.30 2.55 -10.41
CA GLY A 53 -6.05 2.38 -8.99
C GLY A 53 -7.26 2.81 -8.17
N LEU A 54 -7.57 2.05 -7.14
CA LEU A 54 -8.60 2.35 -6.16
C LEU A 54 -8.03 2.15 -4.76
N GLU A 55 -8.19 3.15 -3.89
CA GLU A 55 -7.90 3.02 -2.48
C GLU A 55 -9.06 3.60 -1.67
N TYR A 56 -9.47 2.88 -0.64
CA TYR A 56 -10.44 3.34 0.34
C TYR A 56 -9.82 3.21 1.72
N SER A 57 -9.97 4.25 2.54
CA SER A 57 -9.60 4.21 3.95
C SER A 57 -10.73 4.66 4.84
N TYR A 58 -10.78 4.07 6.03
CA TYR A 58 -11.66 4.42 7.13
C TYR A 58 -10.81 4.56 8.39
N SER A 59 -11.07 5.60 9.16
CA SER A 59 -10.44 5.83 10.47
C SER A 59 -11.49 6.21 11.49
N LEU A 60 -11.36 5.67 12.68
CA LEU A 60 -12.15 6.00 13.86
C LEU A 60 -11.19 6.39 14.99
N VAL A 61 -11.29 7.62 15.45
CA VAL A 61 -10.41 8.19 16.49
C VAL A 61 -11.25 8.60 17.69
N GLY A 62 -10.82 8.23 18.87
CA GLY A 62 -11.48 8.61 20.12
C GLY A 62 -11.51 7.49 21.15
N ASP A 63 -12.49 7.55 22.03
CA ASP A 63 -12.64 6.59 23.11
C ASP A 63 -13.45 5.37 22.63
N MET A 64 -12.91 4.16 22.82
CA MET A 64 -13.55 2.90 22.44
C MET A 64 -13.79 2.05 23.68
N GLY A 65 -14.98 2.15 24.27
CA GLY A 65 -15.35 1.48 25.51
C GLY A 65 -14.46 1.93 26.66
N PRO A 66 -13.69 1.02 27.33
CA PRO A 66 -12.79 1.37 28.42
C PRO A 66 -11.45 1.96 27.94
N LEU A 67 -11.17 1.94 26.66
CA LEU A 67 -9.92 2.45 26.08
C LEU A 67 -10.13 3.89 25.63
N THR A 68 -9.23 4.76 26.07
CA THR A 68 -9.27 6.19 25.75
C THR A 68 -8.20 6.56 24.76
N ASP A 69 -8.48 7.57 23.90
CA ASP A 69 -7.55 8.11 22.92
C ASP A 69 -7.00 7.03 22.00
N THR A 70 -7.88 6.26 21.38
CA THR A 70 -7.55 5.19 20.44
C THR A 70 -7.75 5.63 18.99
N GLU A 71 -7.07 4.95 18.08
CA GLU A 71 -7.30 5.09 16.64
C GLU A 71 -7.40 3.67 16.03
N PHE A 72 -8.51 3.41 15.35
CA PHE A 72 -8.68 2.23 14.53
C PHE A 72 -8.72 2.66 13.07
N SER A 73 -7.93 2.03 12.22
CA SER A 73 -7.93 2.32 10.80
C SER A 73 -7.94 1.05 9.96
N VAL A 74 -8.64 1.13 8.83
CA VAL A 74 -8.66 0.11 7.78
C VAL A 74 -8.41 0.80 6.46
N SER A 75 -7.51 0.27 5.65
CA SER A 75 -7.37 0.66 4.25
C SER A 75 -7.41 -0.55 3.33
N LEU A 76 -8.00 -0.35 2.17
CA LEU A 76 -8.15 -1.31 1.09
C LEU A 76 -7.61 -0.64 -0.16
N GLY A 77 -6.68 -1.28 -0.84
CA GLY A 77 -6.11 -0.74 -2.08
C GLY A 77 -5.98 -1.81 -3.15
N GLY A 78 -5.92 -1.38 -4.39
CA GLY A 78 -5.62 -2.28 -5.49
C GLY A 78 -5.44 -1.54 -6.80
N ASN A 79 -4.60 -2.11 -7.66
CA ASN A 79 -4.35 -1.64 -9.00
C ASN A 79 -4.62 -2.75 -10.02
N TYR A 80 -5.11 -2.33 -11.16
CA TYR A 80 -5.33 -3.19 -12.31
C TYR A 80 -4.78 -2.51 -13.56
N ALA A 81 -3.99 -3.23 -14.33
CA ALA A 81 -3.44 -2.71 -15.57
C ALA A 81 -3.55 -3.71 -16.72
N THR A 82 -3.86 -3.18 -17.92
CA THR A 82 -3.89 -3.94 -19.16
C THR A 82 -3.00 -3.30 -20.21
N LEU A 83 -2.40 -4.13 -21.06
CA LEU A 83 -1.66 -3.74 -22.23
C LEU A 83 -2.28 -4.45 -23.44
N ASP A 84 -2.77 -3.67 -24.43
CA ASP A 84 -3.48 -4.19 -25.61
C ASP A 84 -4.64 -5.15 -25.23
N ASP A 85 -5.44 -4.77 -24.19
CA ASP A 85 -6.55 -5.51 -23.61
C ASP A 85 -6.16 -6.80 -22.84
N GLU A 86 -4.86 -7.11 -22.73
CA GLU A 86 -4.36 -8.23 -21.93
C GLU A 86 -3.95 -7.74 -20.52
N PRO A 87 -4.45 -8.35 -19.42
CA PRO A 87 -4.04 -8.00 -18.07
C PRO A 87 -2.58 -8.33 -17.82
N TYR A 88 -1.77 -7.34 -17.39
CA TYR A 88 -0.38 -7.58 -17.04
C TYR A 88 -0.05 -7.26 -15.57
N ALA A 89 -0.84 -6.44 -14.89
CA ALA A 89 -0.67 -6.15 -13.48
C ALA A 89 -1.99 -6.25 -12.73
N LEU A 90 -1.95 -6.88 -11.59
CA LEU A 90 -3.03 -6.96 -10.63
C LEU A 90 -2.42 -7.12 -9.24
N ASP A 91 -2.55 -6.11 -8.44
CA ASP A 91 -2.16 -6.12 -7.04
C ASP A 91 -3.30 -5.67 -6.14
N GLY A 92 -3.19 -5.95 -4.86
CA GLY A 92 -4.15 -5.48 -3.88
C GLY A 92 -3.64 -5.69 -2.47
N ASN A 93 -4.15 -4.84 -1.56
CA ASN A 93 -3.82 -4.92 -0.15
C ASN A 93 -5.00 -4.57 0.75
N VAL A 94 -4.95 -5.13 1.94
CA VAL A 94 -5.79 -4.79 3.08
C VAL A 94 -4.86 -4.48 4.24
N HIS A 95 -4.98 -3.31 4.84
CA HIS A 95 -4.24 -2.93 6.03
C HIS A 95 -5.23 -2.57 7.14
N THR A 96 -5.01 -3.09 8.34
CA THR A 96 -5.79 -2.77 9.53
C THR A 96 -4.84 -2.46 10.66
N GLN A 97 -5.02 -1.33 11.33
CA GLN A 97 -4.18 -0.90 12.43
C GLN A 97 -5.01 -0.42 13.60
N PHE A 98 -4.57 -0.72 14.80
CA PHE A 98 -5.13 -0.24 16.05
C PHE A 98 -4.03 0.38 16.90
N ASP A 99 -4.19 1.67 17.20
CA ASP A 99 -3.29 2.47 18.04
C ASP A 99 -3.94 2.73 19.38
N LEU A 100 -3.20 2.52 20.47
CA LEU A 100 -3.54 2.98 21.81
C LEU A 100 -2.87 4.33 22.06
N TRP A 101 -3.55 5.23 22.77
CA TRP A 101 -3.04 6.57 23.09
C TRP A 101 -2.58 7.31 21.82
N ALA A 102 -3.44 7.28 20.82
CA ALA A 102 -3.14 7.68 19.45
C ALA A 102 -2.63 9.12 19.34
N ASN A 103 -3.06 10.04 20.22
CA ASN A 103 -2.64 11.44 20.25
C ASN A 103 -1.48 11.74 21.22
N GLN A 104 -1.01 10.74 21.97
CA GLN A 104 0.11 10.90 22.89
C GLN A 104 1.46 10.88 22.17
N THR A 105 2.52 11.27 22.88
CA THR A 105 3.90 11.20 22.37
C THR A 105 4.29 9.76 22.04
N TYR A 106 3.84 8.79 22.83
CA TYR A 106 4.03 7.36 22.60
C TYR A 106 2.68 6.68 22.38
N SER A 107 2.58 5.92 21.30
CA SER A 107 1.39 5.20 20.92
C SER A 107 1.78 3.76 20.58
N PRO A 108 1.51 2.78 21.46
CA PRO A 108 1.61 1.37 21.08
C PRO A 108 0.59 1.04 20.01
N PHE A 109 0.95 0.16 19.10
CA PHE A 109 0.03 -0.27 18.05
C PHE A 109 0.18 -1.74 17.72
N PHE A 110 -0.86 -2.26 17.12
CA PHE A 110 -0.91 -3.55 16.44
C PHE A 110 -1.43 -3.33 15.03
N PHE A 111 -0.87 -4.04 14.06
CA PHE A 111 -1.45 -4.07 12.72
C PHE A 111 -1.47 -5.47 12.11
N PHE A 112 -2.39 -5.61 11.19
CA PHE A 112 -2.51 -6.71 10.25
C PHE A 112 -2.44 -6.15 8.84
N ASP A 113 -1.70 -6.81 7.97
CA ASP A 113 -1.58 -6.47 6.56
C ASP A 113 -1.67 -7.75 5.73
N ASN A 114 -2.44 -7.71 4.66
CA ASN A 114 -2.51 -8.79 3.69
C ASN A 114 -2.45 -8.19 2.28
N SER A 115 -1.56 -8.71 1.46
CA SER A 115 -1.34 -8.21 0.10
C SER A 115 -1.06 -9.34 -0.87
N PHE A 116 -1.28 -9.06 -2.14
CA PHE A 116 -0.84 -9.89 -3.25
C PHE A 116 -0.37 -8.98 -4.39
N ASP A 117 0.55 -9.49 -5.21
CA ASP A 117 1.03 -8.80 -6.41
C ASP A 117 1.39 -9.82 -7.48
N ARG A 118 0.54 -9.93 -8.48
CA ARG A 118 0.73 -10.89 -9.55
C ARG A 118 1.88 -10.52 -10.48
N SER A 119 2.22 -9.25 -10.59
CA SER A 119 3.35 -8.80 -11.42
C SER A 119 4.70 -9.23 -10.84
N LEU A 120 4.76 -9.46 -9.52
CA LEU A 120 5.92 -9.99 -8.80
C LEU A 120 5.83 -11.50 -8.53
N GLY A 121 4.79 -12.18 -9.02
CA GLY A 121 4.54 -13.57 -8.69
C GLY A 121 4.11 -13.82 -7.25
N LEU A 122 3.88 -12.76 -6.47
CA LEU A 122 3.44 -12.86 -5.08
C LEU A 122 1.96 -13.26 -5.03
N ILE A 123 1.70 -14.49 -4.61
CA ILE A 123 0.34 -15.03 -4.50
C ILE A 123 -0.36 -14.43 -3.27
N ASN A 124 0.38 -14.38 -2.14
CA ASN A 124 -0.14 -13.83 -0.90
C ASN A 124 1.02 -13.43 0.03
N ARG A 125 0.86 -12.32 0.74
CA ARG A 125 1.72 -11.93 1.86
C ARG A 125 0.84 -11.53 3.02
N THR A 126 1.06 -12.12 4.17
CA THR A 126 0.35 -11.82 5.41
C THR A 126 1.32 -11.35 6.47
N ASN A 127 1.06 -10.21 7.05
CA ASN A 127 1.87 -9.59 8.12
C ASN A 127 1.04 -9.38 9.38
N TRP A 128 1.62 -9.73 10.53
CA TRP A 128 1.13 -9.35 11.85
C TRP A 128 2.24 -8.62 12.58
N ALA A 129 1.95 -7.48 13.16
CA ALA A 129 2.98 -6.71 13.84
C ALA A 129 2.49 -6.07 15.12
N VAL A 130 3.38 -5.99 16.09
CA VAL A 130 3.21 -5.19 17.30
C VAL A 130 4.34 -4.17 17.37
N GLY A 131 4.03 -2.95 17.78
CA GLY A 131 5.02 -1.90 17.78
C GLY A 131 4.64 -0.69 18.61
N GLY A 132 5.43 0.35 18.44
CA GLY A 132 5.20 1.65 19.06
C GLY A 132 5.59 2.78 18.11
N LYS A 133 4.82 3.84 18.17
CA LYS A 133 5.02 5.10 17.45
C LYS A 133 5.43 6.17 18.43
N MET A 134 6.45 6.95 18.08
CA MET A 134 6.87 8.14 18.82
C MET A 134 6.65 9.37 17.96
N ARG A 135 5.92 10.34 18.47
CA ARG A 135 5.69 11.63 17.82
C ARG A 135 6.72 12.64 18.34
N LEU A 136 7.46 13.24 17.42
CA LEU A 136 8.43 14.29 17.67
C LEU A 136 7.88 15.62 17.12
N GLY A 137 7.04 16.24 17.93
CA GLY A 137 6.29 17.44 17.54
C GLY A 137 5.11 17.13 16.61
N ARG A 138 4.72 18.11 15.78
CA ARG A 138 3.53 18.00 14.91
C ARG A 138 3.84 17.46 13.51
N ILE A 139 5.11 17.49 13.13
CA ILE A 139 5.55 17.25 11.75
C ILE A 139 6.15 15.86 11.61
N PHE A 140 6.93 15.41 12.57
CA PHE A 140 7.72 14.19 12.47
C PHE A 140 7.25 13.12 13.45
N SER A 141 7.22 11.89 13.00
CA SER A 141 7.06 10.71 13.84
C SER A 141 7.94 9.57 13.35
N VAL A 142 8.30 8.68 14.25
CA VAL A 142 8.96 7.42 13.93
C VAL A 142 8.23 6.28 14.61
N SER A 143 8.03 5.18 13.90
CA SER A 143 7.49 3.97 14.49
C SER A 143 8.46 2.80 14.28
N TYR A 144 8.42 1.89 15.22
CA TYR A 144 9.10 0.61 15.18
C TYR A 144 8.10 -0.50 15.46
N ALA A 145 8.17 -1.58 14.70
CA ALA A 145 7.40 -2.79 14.94
C ALA A 145 8.25 -4.04 14.73
N TYR A 146 7.87 -5.09 15.45
CA TYR A 146 8.29 -6.46 15.18
C TYR A 146 7.16 -7.15 14.41
N MET A 147 7.50 -7.68 13.23
CA MET A 147 6.56 -8.27 12.28
C MET A 147 6.79 -9.77 12.17
N PHE A 148 5.70 -10.52 12.10
CA PHE A 148 5.66 -11.89 11.61
C PHE A 148 5.11 -11.84 10.19
N GLU A 149 5.82 -12.43 9.25
CA GLU A 149 5.51 -12.40 7.84
C GLU A 149 5.42 -13.81 7.29
N GLU A 150 4.37 -14.05 6.50
CA GLU A 150 4.18 -15.25 5.71
C GLU A 150 4.04 -14.81 4.25
N GLU A 151 4.92 -15.29 3.40
CA GLU A 151 4.92 -15.05 1.96
C GLU A 151 4.64 -16.34 1.20
N GLU A 152 3.78 -16.28 0.19
CA GLU A 152 3.48 -17.35 -0.74
C GLU A 152 3.81 -16.92 -2.16
N TYR A 153 4.81 -17.53 -2.71
CA TYR A 153 5.14 -17.55 -4.14
C TYR A 153 4.85 -18.98 -4.66
N ASP A 154 5.83 -19.68 -5.18
CA ASP A 154 5.74 -21.12 -5.49
C ASP A 154 5.71 -21.98 -4.22
N SER A 155 6.23 -21.47 -3.13
CA SER A 155 6.25 -22.08 -1.79
C SER A 155 5.90 -21.05 -0.72
N VAL A 156 5.43 -21.54 0.42
CA VAL A 156 5.17 -20.71 1.60
C VAL A 156 6.43 -20.59 2.43
N GLU A 157 6.84 -19.38 2.72
CA GLU A 157 7.94 -19.05 3.63
C GLU A 157 7.42 -18.21 4.80
N THR A 158 7.92 -18.48 6.00
CA THR A 158 7.59 -17.71 7.21
C THR A 158 8.87 -17.20 7.87
N PHE A 159 8.88 -15.93 8.21
CA PHE A 159 10.01 -15.30 8.88
C PHE A 159 9.56 -14.06 9.67
N SER A 160 10.50 -13.39 10.33
CA SER A 160 10.23 -12.17 11.06
C SER A 160 11.05 -11.02 10.51
N ARG A 161 10.47 -9.81 10.54
CA ARG A 161 11.16 -8.58 10.16
C ARG A 161 11.05 -7.53 11.27
N HIS A 162 12.04 -6.67 11.34
CA HIS A 162 11.89 -5.36 11.98
C HIS A 162 11.23 -4.42 10.97
N SER A 163 10.40 -3.51 11.46
CA SER A 163 9.84 -2.41 10.64
C SER A 163 10.16 -1.09 11.30
N ILE A 164 10.93 -0.25 10.62
CA ILE A 164 11.25 1.11 11.06
C ILE A 164 10.63 2.07 10.07
N ARG A 165 9.75 2.97 10.56
CA ARG A 165 9.01 3.89 9.70
C ARG A 165 9.11 5.33 10.19
N PRO A 166 10.05 6.14 9.68
CA PRO A 166 9.97 7.59 9.78
C PRO A 166 8.83 8.13 8.91
N LYS A 167 8.17 9.16 9.40
CA LYS A 167 7.06 9.85 8.73
C LYS A 167 7.15 11.34 8.95
N VAL A 168 6.93 12.11 7.89
CA VAL A 168 6.83 13.59 7.90
C VAL A 168 5.49 13.99 7.34
N LYS A 169 4.75 14.81 8.09
CA LYS A 169 3.51 15.44 7.62
C LYS A 169 3.65 16.95 7.68
N LEU A 170 3.38 17.63 6.57
CA LEU A 170 3.40 19.09 6.48
C LEU A 170 2.06 19.60 5.94
N VAL A 171 1.53 20.62 6.58
CA VAL A 171 0.38 21.39 6.09
C VAL A 171 0.86 22.79 5.80
N LEU A 172 0.70 23.25 4.57
CA LEU A 172 1.19 24.52 4.07
C LEU A 172 0.04 25.35 3.51
N ALA A 173 0.22 26.68 3.47
CA ALA A 173 -0.74 27.63 2.91
C ALA A 173 -2.16 27.44 3.48
N ASP A 174 -2.27 27.39 4.83
CA ASP A 174 -3.55 27.27 5.56
C ASP A 174 -4.39 26.06 5.11
N GLY A 175 -3.72 24.95 4.77
CA GLY A 175 -4.37 23.71 4.35
C GLY A 175 -4.53 23.53 2.84
N ALA A 176 -4.14 24.53 2.03
CA ALA A 176 -4.20 24.38 0.57
C ALA A 176 -3.26 23.30 0.02
N PHE A 177 -2.16 23.02 0.73
CA PHE A 177 -1.20 22.00 0.37
C PHE A 177 -0.92 21.11 1.57
N PHE A 178 -0.95 19.81 1.34
CA PHE A 178 -0.57 18.79 2.30
C PHE A 178 0.54 17.92 1.71
N MET A 179 1.55 17.58 2.50
CA MET A 179 2.61 16.64 2.15
C MET A 179 2.70 15.55 3.21
N ASP A 180 2.64 14.30 2.80
CA ASP A 180 2.88 13.13 3.63
C ASP A 180 4.03 12.32 3.01
N TRP A 181 5.17 12.27 3.70
CA TRP A 181 6.27 11.40 3.35
C TRP A 181 6.43 10.32 4.39
N ARG A 182 6.59 9.08 3.94
CA ARG A 182 6.85 7.91 4.78
C ARG A 182 7.85 6.99 4.10
N ALA A 183 8.77 6.48 4.88
CA ALA A 183 9.65 5.41 4.46
C ALA A 183 9.43 4.19 5.36
N PHE A 184 9.66 2.99 4.82
CA PHE A 184 9.61 1.74 5.55
C PHE A 184 10.90 0.99 5.28
N PHE A 185 11.68 0.75 6.32
CA PHE A 185 12.84 -0.11 6.26
C PHE A 185 12.52 -1.39 7.03
N LYS A 186 12.55 -2.54 6.32
CA LYS A 186 12.06 -3.82 6.85
C LYS A 186 13.12 -4.93 6.67
N PRO A 187 14.22 -4.93 7.46
CA PRO A 187 15.20 -6.02 7.44
C PRO A 187 14.65 -7.27 8.12
N ARG A 188 15.04 -8.45 7.61
CA ARG A 188 14.78 -9.71 8.30
C ARG A 188 15.56 -9.77 9.61
N VAL A 189 15.00 -10.49 10.58
CA VAL A 189 15.62 -10.65 11.90
C VAL A 189 16.81 -11.61 11.85
N ASP A 190 16.69 -12.67 11.08
CA ASP A 190 17.69 -13.74 10.93
C ASP A 190 18.73 -13.44 9.85
N ASP A 191 18.40 -12.55 8.90
CA ASP A 191 19.26 -12.13 7.81
C ASP A 191 19.04 -10.63 7.48
N PRO A 192 19.76 -9.70 8.14
CA PRO A 192 19.57 -8.27 7.91
C PRO A 192 19.96 -7.76 6.52
N GLU A 193 20.67 -8.58 5.71
CA GLU A 193 20.99 -8.27 4.31
C GLU A 193 19.76 -8.48 3.40
N ASP A 194 18.80 -9.32 3.82
CA ASP A 194 17.46 -9.41 3.22
C ASP A 194 16.57 -8.31 3.81
N TYR A 195 16.41 -7.22 3.07
CA TYR A 195 15.57 -6.11 3.49
C TYR A 195 14.71 -5.54 2.36
N LEU A 196 13.57 -4.98 2.76
CA LEU A 196 12.71 -4.18 1.91
C LEU A 196 12.82 -2.71 2.31
N LEU A 197 12.85 -1.82 1.33
CA LEU A 197 12.80 -0.38 1.54
C LEU A 197 11.72 0.23 0.66
N ASP A 198 10.66 0.75 1.29
CA ASP A 198 9.59 1.46 0.58
C ASP A 198 9.61 2.93 0.96
N ASN A 199 9.44 3.82 -0.02
CA ASN A 199 9.26 5.24 0.19
C ASN A 199 7.99 5.68 -0.53
N VAL A 200 7.15 6.43 0.15
CA VAL A 200 5.95 7.02 -0.43
C VAL A 200 5.92 8.50 -0.08
N LEU A 201 5.74 9.34 -1.08
CA LEU A 201 5.57 10.77 -0.93
C LEU A 201 4.26 11.18 -1.63
N VAL A 202 3.34 11.72 -0.85
CA VAL A 202 2.06 12.22 -1.34
C VAL A 202 2.04 13.74 -1.20
N PHE A 203 1.70 14.44 -2.28
CA PHE A 203 1.34 15.85 -2.27
C PHE A 203 -0.15 15.97 -2.59
N SER A 204 -0.92 16.49 -1.64
CA SER A 204 -2.34 16.76 -1.82
C SER A 204 -2.57 18.26 -2.00
N ILE A 205 -3.33 18.62 -3.01
CA ILE A 205 -3.71 19.99 -3.34
C ILE A 205 -5.21 20.11 -3.15
N ALA A 206 -5.64 20.90 -2.16
CA ALA A 206 -7.05 21.16 -1.92
C ALA A 206 -7.67 21.88 -3.14
N THR A 207 -8.88 21.46 -3.52
CA THR A 207 -9.64 22.12 -4.57
C THR A 207 -10.58 23.17 -3.96
N PHE A 208 -11.43 23.76 -4.79
CA PHE A 208 -12.49 24.67 -4.32
C PHE A 208 -13.67 23.92 -3.64
N TYR A 209 -13.69 22.60 -3.67
CA TYR A 209 -14.58 21.75 -2.88
C TYR A 209 -13.79 21.18 -1.71
N ASP A 210 -14.21 21.50 -0.49
CA ASP A 210 -13.49 21.11 0.73
C ASP A 210 -13.27 19.60 0.86
N ALA A 211 -14.19 18.80 0.30
CA ALA A 211 -14.10 17.35 0.32
C ALA A 211 -13.21 16.74 -0.78
N LEU A 212 -12.71 17.53 -1.75
CA LEU A 212 -12.00 17.03 -2.92
C LEU A 212 -10.58 17.58 -2.98
N SER A 213 -9.59 16.68 -3.10
CA SER A 213 -8.20 17.04 -3.39
C SER A 213 -7.68 16.36 -4.66
N VAL A 214 -6.63 16.94 -5.22
CA VAL A 214 -5.80 16.32 -6.25
C VAL A 214 -4.52 15.83 -5.58
N ASP A 215 -4.24 14.54 -5.70
CA ASP A 215 -3.07 13.93 -5.10
C ASP A 215 -2.05 13.51 -6.15
N ILE A 216 -0.80 13.84 -5.88
CA ILE A 216 0.36 13.38 -6.64
C ILE A 216 1.12 12.42 -5.71
N THR A 217 1.17 11.15 -6.08
CA THR A 217 1.89 10.13 -5.32
C THR A 217 3.14 9.70 -6.06
N LEU A 218 4.26 9.74 -5.36
CA LEU A 218 5.54 9.19 -5.81
C LEU A 218 5.89 8.03 -4.90
N SER A 219 6.12 6.86 -5.45
CA SER A 219 6.56 5.69 -4.70
C SER A 219 7.86 5.12 -5.26
N HIS A 220 8.64 4.57 -4.35
CA HIS A 220 9.87 3.87 -4.64
C HIS A 220 9.94 2.66 -3.72
N SER A 221 10.08 1.47 -4.31
CA SER A 221 10.25 0.21 -3.60
C SER A 221 11.57 -0.42 -4.01
N PHE A 222 12.28 -0.97 -3.03
CA PHE A 222 13.52 -1.71 -3.22
C PHE A 222 13.45 -3.04 -2.46
N ASN A 223 13.90 -4.11 -3.11
CA ASN A 223 13.97 -5.44 -2.54
C ASN A 223 15.38 -6.02 -2.74
N SER A 224 16.13 -6.14 -1.66
CA SER A 224 17.51 -6.64 -1.67
C SER A 224 17.63 -8.09 -2.18
N LYS A 225 16.55 -8.87 -2.13
CA LYS A 225 16.50 -10.25 -2.64
C LYS A 225 16.83 -10.34 -4.14
N TYR A 226 16.59 -9.26 -4.89
CA TYR A 226 16.82 -9.18 -6.33
C TYR A 226 18.07 -8.36 -6.71
N GLU A 227 18.84 -7.89 -5.71
CA GLU A 227 20.03 -7.06 -5.94
C GLU A 227 21.19 -7.87 -6.51
N GLY A 228 21.92 -7.28 -7.44
CA GLY A 228 23.21 -7.77 -7.95
C GLY A 228 23.11 -9.11 -8.71
N ASP A 229 23.87 -10.11 -8.22
CA ASP A 229 23.94 -11.46 -8.84
C ASP A 229 22.77 -12.37 -8.43
N ASN A 230 21.93 -11.94 -7.47
CA ASN A 230 20.76 -12.66 -6.97
C ASN A 230 19.54 -12.50 -7.89
N LYS A 231 19.75 -12.35 -9.19
CA LYS A 231 18.69 -12.16 -10.16
C LYS A 231 17.78 -13.37 -10.23
N VAL A 232 16.50 -13.16 -9.95
CA VAL A 232 15.46 -14.18 -10.12
C VAL A 232 14.89 -14.06 -11.52
N LEU A 233 14.98 -15.15 -12.30
CA LEU A 233 14.44 -15.21 -13.66
C LEU A 233 12.91 -15.18 -13.63
N LYS A 234 12.31 -14.38 -14.48
CA LYS A 234 10.87 -14.38 -14.69
C LYS A 234 10.40 -15.65 -15.40
N PRO A 235 9.11 -16.03 -15.28
CA PRO A 235 8.54 -17.07 -16.13
C PRO A 235 8.77 -16.80 -17.62
N MET A 236 8.94 -17.84 -18.43
CA MET A 236 9.28 -17.71 -19.86
C MET A 236 8.25 -16.89 -20.66
N GLU A 237 6.99 -16.92 -20.26
CA GLU A 237 5.90 -16.12 -20.85
C GLU A 237 6.07 -14.60 -20.67
N GLU A 238 6.92 -14.18 -19.74
CA GLU A 238 7.22 -12.78 -19.45
C GLU A 238 8.55 -12.31 -20.06
N TRP A 239 9.21 -13.16 -20.85
CA TRP A 239 10.47 -12.81 -21.47
C TRP A 239 10.28 -11.80 -22.61
N GLU A 240 11.22 -10.87 -22.72
CA GLU A 240 11.25 -9.90 -23.80
C GLU A 240 11.48 -10.57 -25.16
N SER A 241 10.70 -10.16 -26.16
CA SER A 241 10.96 -10.52 -27.55
C SER A 241 11.92 -9.48 -28.16
N VAL A 242 13.14 -9.89 -28.45
CA VAL A 242 14.21 -9.01 -28.95
C VAL A 242 14.65 -9.46 -30.32
N PHE A 243 14.78 -8.52 -31.29
CA PHE A 243 15.32 -8.83 -32.61
C PHE A 243 16.81 -9.18 -32.49
N ASP A 244 17.17 -10.39 -32.92
CA ASP A 244 18.56 -10.85 -32.97
C ASP A 244 19.08 -10.72 -34.44
N PRO A 245 20.01 -9.80 -34.70
CA PRO A 245 20.54 -9.58 -36.02
C PRO A 245 21.35 -10.77 -36.57
N ASP A 246 21.88 -11.64 -35.68
CA ASP A 246 22.64 -12.81 -36.08
C ASP A 246 21.72 -13.94 -36.62
N TYR A 247 20.48 -14.00 -36.16
CA TYR A 247 19.48 -14.95 -36.60
C TYR A 247 18.48 -14.33 -37.59
N GLY A 248 18.43 -12.99 -37.66
CA GLY A 248 17.48 -12.28 -38.55
C GLY A 248 16.02 -12.43 -38.12
N ASP A 249 15.74 -12.76 -36.86
CA ASP A 249 14.42 -13.02 -36.33
C ASP A 249 14.33 -12.54 -34.87
N PHE A 250 13.13 -12.57 -34.29
CA PHE A 250 12.92 -12.28 -32.89
C PHE A 250 13.14 -13.52 -32.04
N ILE A 251 13.96 -13.37 -31.01
CA ILE A 251 14.24 -14.40 -29.99
C ILE A 251 13.73 -13.97 -28.64
N ALA A 252 13.41 -14.94 -27.80
CA ALA A 252 13.08 -14.69 -26.39
C ALA A 252 14.37 -14.38 -25.61
N LYS A 253 14.39 -13.23 -24.94
CA LYS A 253 15.48 -12.81 -24.07
C LYS A 253 15.05 -12.96 -22.62
N GLU A 254 15.85 -13.66 -21.83
CA GLU A 254 15.64 -13.81 -20.39
C GLU A 254 15.40 -12.47 -19.71
N THR A 255 14.30 -12.37 -18.98
CA THR A 255 13.92 -11.20 -18.18
C THR A 255 13.96 -11.56 -16.71
N TYR A 256 14.48 -10.64 -15.88
CA TYR A 256 14.66 -10.83 -14.45
C TYR A 256 13.80 -9.85 -13.69
N TYR A 257 13.37 -10.21 -12.49
CA TYR A 257 12.78 -9.27 -11.57
C TYR A 257 13.79 -8.16 -11.23
N LYS A 258 13.31 -6.95 -11.09
CA LYS A 258 14.12 -5.79 -10.72
C LYS A 258 14.12 -5.65 -9.21
N ASP A 259 15.23 -5.18 -8.68
CA ASP A 259 15.38 -4.81 -7.28
C ASP A 259 14.65 -3.52 -6.92
N THR A 260 14.41 -2.66 -7.90
CA THR A 260 13.86 -1.31 -7.71
C THR A 260 12.68 -1.06 -8.62
N ASP A 261 11.59 -0.58 -8.00
CA ASP A 261 10.41 -0.06 -8.69
C ASP A 261 10.16 1.40 -8.30
N ILE A 262 9.90 2.24 -9.31
CA ILE A 262 9.56 3.66 -9.12
C ILE A 262 8.26 3.92 -9.86
N SER A 263 7.29 4.50 -9.16
CA SER A 263 6.03 4.92 -9.78
C SER A 263 5.67 6.36 -9.42
N ALA A 264 4.93 6.99 -10.31
CA ALA A 264 4.32 8.29 -10.11
C ALA A 264 2.87 8.23 -10.59
N SER A 265 1.95 8.67 -9.76
CA SER A 265 0.53 8.72 -10.11
C SER A 265 -0.10 10.06 -9.73
N ILE A 266 -1.16 10.41 -10.44
CA ILE A 266 -2.03 11.55 -10.11
C ILE A 266 -3.44 11.01 -9.95
N GLY A 267 -4.09 11.35 -8.84
CA GLY A 267 -5.42 10.88 -8.54
C GLY A 267 -6.29 11.95 -7.90
N LEU A 268 -7.51 11.58 -7.61
CA LEU A 268 -8.48 12.38 -6.89
C LEU A 268 -8.81 11.68 -5.58
N SER A 269 -8.75 12.42 -4.47
CA SER A 269 -9.21 11.97 -3.16
C SER A 269 -10.48 12.69 -2.76
N LEU A 270 -11.43 11.93 -2.26
CA LEU A 270 -12.67 12.42 -1.70
C LEU A 270 -12.76 12.02 -0.23
N SER A 271 -12.80 13.04 0.66
CA SER A 271 -12.90 12.85 2.12
C SER A 271 -14.31 13.18 2.61
N PHE A 272 -14.92 12.34 3.45
CA PHE A 272 -16.28 12.52 3.99
C PHE A 272 -16.48 11.79 5.33
#